data_1a6c0016eaf66f7d9ba27e0aec443973
#
_entry.id   1a6c0016eaf66f7d9ba27e0aec443973
#
_cell.length_a   1.000
_cell.length_b   1.000
_cell.length_c   1.000
_cell.angle_alpha   90.00
_cell.angle_beta   90.00
_cell.angle_gamma   90.00
#
_symmetry.space_group_name_H-M   'P 1'
#
loop_
_entity.id
_entity.type
_entity.pdbx_description
1 polymer ?
#
loop_
_entity_poly.entity_id
_entity_poly.type
_entity_poly.pdbx_seq_one_letter_code
_entity_poly.pdbx_strand_id
1 'polypeptide(L)'
;MTGQMDFFAALGNARQAATTPAITGVFADAEYISVYTRAEAIEDGVLKDVSELAREAGFKYPVAIELDLYARLDPNERDAAIGQDFTGRMWDVLTMMKGAANRTPRTDRLHFQVLIQEVEKVGAEPEMNTMNLCAVCLPGDNFEPVITIELVR
;
A
#
# COMPACT_ATOMS: atom_id res chain seq x y z
N MET A 1 16.81 5.65 9.17
CA MET A 1 15.90 6.55 8.44
C MET A 1 16.29 6.80 7.00
N THR A 2 17.56 6.63 6.67
CA THR A 2 18.09 6.79 5.31
C THR A 2 17.53 5.78 4.32
N GLY A 3 17.26 4.52 4.72
CA GLY A 3 16.76 3.48 3.83
C GLY A 3 15.35 3.75 3.28
N GLN A 4 14.47 4.36 4.06
CA GLN A 4 13.12 4.72 3.61
C GLN A 4 13.15 5.84 2.56
N MET A 5 14.05 6.80 2.70
CA MET A 5 14.25 7.86 1.71
C MET A 5 14.78 7.30 0.40
N ASP A 6 15.67 6.29 0.45
CA ASP A 6 16.23 5.65 -0.74
C ASP A 6 15.18 4.84 -1.52
N PHE A 7 14.24 4.15 -0.83
CA PHE A 7 13.14 3.46 -1.47
C PHE A 7 12.26 4.42 -2.27
N PHE A 8 11.88 5.54 -1.68
CA PHE A 8 11.00 6.53 -2.30
C PHE A 8 11.73 7.49 -3.26
N ALA A 9 13.03 7.70 -3.08
CA ALA A 9 13.84 8.54 -3.97
C ALA A 9 13.97 7.94 -5.38
N ALA A 10 13.96 6.61 -5.51
CA ALA A 10 14.00 5.94 -6.81
C ALA A 10 12.77 6.31 -7.69
N LEU A 11 11.60 6.46 -7.07
CA LEU A 11 10.40 6.88 -7.78
C LEU A 11 10.44 8.36 -8.20
N GLY A 12 11.01 9.21 -7.37
CA GLY A 12 11.18 10.63 -7.70
C GLY A 12 12.03 10.82 -8.96
N ASN A 13 13.06 10.00 -9.14
CA ASN A 13 13.88 10.03 -10.35
C ASN A 13 13.15 9.48 -11.58
N ALA A 14 12.35 8.41 -11.41
CA ALA A 14 11.54 7.87 -12.48
C ALA A 14 10.48 8.88 -12.96
N ARG A 15 9.96 9.70 -12.07
CA ARG A 15 9.01 10.76 -12.38
C ARG A 15 9.60 11.80 -13.34
N GLN A 16 10.87 12.17 -13.19
CA GLN A 16 11.53 13.10 -14.10
C GLN A 16 11.77 12.50 -15.48
N ALA A 17 12.04 11.20 -15.53
CA ALA A 17 12.21 10.48 -16.79
C ALA A 17 10.87 10.24 -17.51
N ALA A 18 9.77 10.21 -16.77
CA ALA A 18 8.43 10.00 -17.30
C ALA A 18 7.73 11.30 -17.77
N THR A 19 8.42 12.44 -17.78
CA THR A 19 7.91 13.66 -18.44
C THR A 19 7.79 13.33 -19.93
N THR A 20 6.59 12.95 -20.31
CA THR A 20 6.22 12.53 -21.64
C THR A 20 6.57 13.64 -22.63
N PRO A 21 7.36 13.37 -23.65
CA PRO A 21 7.42 14.29 -24.78
C PRO A 21 5.97 14.46 -25.28
N ALA A 22 5.55 15.68 -25.50
CA ALA A 22 4.24 15.94 -26.05
C ALA A 22 4.03 15.04 -27.27
N ILE A 23 3.08 14.11 -27.17
CA ILE A 23 2.66 13.29 -28.31
C ILE A 23 1.92 14.23 -29.23
N THR A 24 2.68 14.97 -30.00
CA THR A 24 2.17 15.80 -31.11
C THR A 24 2.13 14.91 -32.34
N GLY A 25 0.96 14.67 -32.87
CA GLY A 25 0.84 13.96 -34.15
C GLY A 25 -0.35 13.01 -34.20
N VAL A 26 -0.14 11.82 -34.70
CA VAL A 26 -1.12 10.81 -35.12
C VAL A 26 -2.24 10.49 -34.08
N PHE A 27 -2.02 10.82 -32.83
CA PHE A 27 -2.99 10.60 -31.75
C PHE A 27 -3.68 11.87 -31.22
N ALA A 28 -3.54 12.99 -31.90
CA ALA A 28 -4.16 14.25 -31.48
C ALA A 28 -5.71 14.15 -31.43
N ASP A 29 -6.30 13.27 -32.21
CA ASP A 29 -7.74 12.98 -32.26
C ASP A 29 -8.11 11.66 -31.57
N ALA A 30 -7.17 11.02 -30.85
CA ALA A 30 -7.48 9.83 -30.08
C ALA A 30 -8.47 10.21 -28.99
N GLU A 31 -9.63 9.57 -28.99
CA GLU A 31 -10.62 9.67 -27.92
C GLU A 31 -9.88 9.49 -26.57
N TYR A 32 -10.11 10.45 -25.68
CA TYR A 32 -9.55 10.40 -24.34
C TYR A 32 -10.05 9.15 -23.66
N ILE A 33 -9.25 8.09 -23.66
CA ILE A 33 -9.55 6.89 -22.88
C ILE A 33 -9.49 7.35 -21.43
N SER A 34 -10.65 7.37 -20.78
CA SER A 34 -10.74 7.68 -19.36
C SER A 34 -9.82 6.75 -18.58
N VAL A 35 -8.73 7.31 -18.08
CA VAL A 35 -7.83 6.57 -17.20
C VAL A 35 -8.48 6.52 -15.83
N TYR A 36 -8.76 5.32 -15.33
CA TYR A 36 -9.27 5.10 -13.99
C TYR A 36 -8.23 5.62 -12.99
N THR A 37 -8.57 6.68 -12.29
CA THR A 37 -7.66 7.39 -11.39
C THR A 37 -7.58 6.72 -10.02
N ARG A 38 -6.51 7.01 -9.26
CA ARG A 38 -6.38 6.59 -7.88
C ARG A 38 -7.50 7.16 -7.01
N ALA A 39 -7.88 8.41 -7.24
CA ALA A 39 -8.98 9.05 -6.52
C ALA A 39 -10.30 8.31 -6.74
N GLU A 40 -10.61 7.94 -7.99
CA GLU A 40 -11.78 7.13 -8.31
C GLU A 40 -11.72 5.75 -7.65
N ALA A 41 -10.57 5.10 -7.64
CA ALA A 41 -10.38 3.81 -6.97
C ALA A 41 -10.62 3.89 -5.45
N ILE A 42 -10.25 4.98 -4.82
CA ILE A 42 -10.53 5.23 -3.40
C ILE A 42 -12.02 5.52 -3.19
N GLU A 43 -12.63 6.34 -4.02
CA GLU A 43 -14.06 6.67 -3.96
C GLU A 43 -14.94 5.43 -4.16
N ASP A 44 -14.59 4.59 -5.13
CA ASP A 44 -15.28 3.32 -5.40
C ASP A 44 -15.01 2.23 -4.34
N GLY A 45 -14.06 2.45 -3.44
CA GLY A 45 -13.70 1.51 -2.39
C GLY A 45 -12.82 0.34 -2.83
N VAL A 46 -12.31 0.37 -4.04
CA VAL A 46 -11.32 -0.61 -4.55
C VAL A 46 -9.99 -0.46 -3.81
N LEU A 47 -9.64 0.79 -3.48
CA LEU A 47 -8.55 1.13 -2.59
C LEU A 47 -9.09 1.78 -1.31
N LYS A 48 -8.45 1.48 -0.20
CA LYS A 48 -8.73 2.12 1.10
C LYS A 48 -7.55 3.02 1.46
N ASP A 49 -7.83 4.30 1.63
CA ASP A 49 -6.82 5.27 2.04
C ASP A 49 -6.44 5.09 3.52
N VAL A 50 -5.17 4.86 3.79
CA VAL A 50 -4.58 4.74 5.13
C VAL A 50 -3.48 5.77 5.36
N SER A 51 -3.48 6.84 4.58
CA SER A 51 -2.43 7.87 4.59
C SER A 51 -2.28 8.54 5.95
N GLU A 52 -3.35 8.68 6.72
CA GLU A 52 -3.28 9.28 8.06
C GLU A 52 -2.45 8.41 9.00
N LEU A 53 -2.77 7.11 9.10
CA LEU A 53 -1.98 6.17 9.89
C LEU A 53 -0.53 6.06 9.39
N ALA A 54 -0.35 6.04 8.08
CA ALA A 54 0.98 5.99 7.48
C ALA A 54 1.82 7.22 7.84
N ARG A 55 1.21 8.39 7.88
CA ARG A 55 1.88 9.64 8.30
C ARG A 55 2.30 9.57 9.76
N GLU A 56 1.44 9.05 10.63
CA GLU A 56 1.77 8.82 12.04
C GLU A 56 2.93 7.83 12.20
N ALA A 57 2.99 6.80 11.34
CA ALA A 57 4.08 5.83 11.30
C ALA A 57 5.38 6.39 10.70
N GLY A 58 5.37 7.62 10.17
CA GLY A 58 6.53 8.31 9.64
C GLY A 58 6.70 8.22 8.12
N PHE A 59 5.70 7.78 7.39
CA PHE A 59 5.72 7.79 5.92
C PHE A 59 5.35 9.18 5.39
N LYS A 60 6.05 9.62 4.36
CA LYS A 60 5.86 10.94 3.74
C LYS A 60 4.85 10.92 2.60
N TYR A 61 4.68 9.77 1.96
CA TYR A 61 3.83 9.62 0.79
C TYR A 61 2.47 9.02 1.16
N PRO A 62 1.41 9.35 0.40
CA PRO A 62 0.11 8.73 0.59
C PRO A 62 0.19 7.22 0.47
N VAL A 63 -0.53 6.50 1.33
CA VAL A 63 -0.59 5.04 1.35
C VAL A 63 -2.04 4.61 1.23
N ALA A 64 -2.31 3.69 0.33
CA ALA A 64 -3.59 3.00 0.24
C ALA A 64 -3.37 1.49 0.22
N ILE A 65 -4.40 0.74 0.59
CA ILE A 65 -4.39 -0.72 0.57
C ILE A 65 -5.52 -1.23 -0.32
N GLU A 66 -5.31 -2.37 -0.95
CA GLU A 66 -6.36 -3.06 -1.70
C GLU A 66 -7.53 -3.46 -0.81
N LEU A 67 -8.70 -3.56 -1.40
CA LEU A 67 -9.91 -4.01 -0.69
C LEU A 67 -9.75 -5.40 -0.06
N ASP A 68 -9.10 -6.33 -0.76
CA ASP A 68 -8.87 -7.68 -0.25
C ASP A 68 -7.96 -7.68 0.99
N LEU A 69 -6.93 -6.84 0.98
CA LEU A 69 -6.08 -6.66 2.16
C LEU A 69 -6.85 -5.99 3.30
N TYR A 70 -7.66 -4.98 2.99
CA TYR A 70 -8.51 -4.34 3.99
C TYR A 70 -9.42 -5.36 4.67
N ALA A 71 -10.12 -6.19 3.89
CA ALA A 71 -11.00 -7.24 4.40
C ALA A 71 -10.24 -8.27 5.26
N ARG A 72 -9.00 -8.55 4.91
CA ARG A 72 -8.15 -9.47 5.67
C ARG A 72 -7.65 -8.88 7.00
N LEU A 73 -7.46 -7.57 7.05
CA LEU A 73 -7.03 -6.85 8.25
C LEU A 73 -8.20 -6.51 9.18
N ASP A 74 -9.41 -6.40 8.64
CA ASP A 74 -10.60 -6.11 9.43
C ASP A 74 -10.95 -7.33 10.31
N PRO A 75 -10.85 -7.22 11.65
CA PRO A 75 -11.05 -8.36 12.52
C PRO A 75 -12.52 -8.77 12.59
N ASN A 76 -12.76 -10.06 12.52
CA ASN A 76 -14.08 -10.61 12.80
C ASN A 76 -14.38 -10.56 14.34
N GLU A 77 -15.58 -10.95 14.74
CA GLU A 77 -15.99 -10.90 16.15
C GLU A 77 -15.07 -11.71 17.09
N ARG A 78 -14.54 -12.84 16.61
CA ARG A 78 -13.64 -13.70 17.38
C ARG A 78 -12.29 -13.05 17.60
N ASP A 79 -11.76 -12.43 16.56
CA ASP A 79 -10.48 -11.72 16.62
C ASP A 79 -10.60 -10.47 17.49
N ALA A 80 -11.72 -9.75 17.37
CA ALA A 80 -12.00 -8.60 18.21
C ALA A 80 -12.12 -8.97 19.70
N ALA A 81 -12.67 -10.15 20.01
CA ALA A 81 -12.78 -10.65 21.39
C ALA A 81 -11.43 -10.89 22.06
N ILE A 82 -10.37 -11.15 21.29
CA ILE A 82 -8.99 -11.28 21.80
C ILE A 82 -8.19 -9.98 21.72
N GLY A 83 -8.86 -8.85 21.46
CA GLY A 83 -8.25 -7.51 21.45
C GLY A 83 -7.65 -7.10 20.12
N GLN A 84 -7.93 -7.82 19.02
CA GLN A 84 -7.49 -7.41 17.69
C GLN A 84 -8.38 -6.30 17.15
N ASP A 85 -7.78 -5.30 16.53
CA ASP A 85 -8.49 -4.24 15.80
C ASP A 85 -7.76 -3.91 14.49
N PHE A 86 -8.47 -3.24 13.59
CA PHE A 86 -7.91 -2.85 12.29
C PHE A 86 -6.68 -1.95 12.45
N THR A 87 -6.75 -0.99 13.34
CA THR A 87 -5.67 -0.02 13.55
C THR A 87 -4.38 -0.70 14.00
N GLY A 88 -4.47 -1.61 14.96
CA GLY A 88 -3.32 -2.39 15.43
C GLY A 88 -2.70 -3.24 14.34
N ARG A 89 -3.52 -3.98 13.59
CA ARG A 89 -3.07 -4.78 12.44
C ARG A 89 -2.45 -3.92 11.35
N MET A 90 -3.02 -2.75 11.07
CA MET A 90 -2.46 -1.82 10.08
C MET A 90 -1.12 -1.24 10.54
N TRP A 91 -0.98 -0.96 11.83
CA TRP A 91 0.31 -0.56 12.41
C TRP A 91 1.38 -1.64 12.24
N ASP A 92 1.04 -2.91 12.41
CA ASP A 92 1.96 -4.02 12.18
C ASP A 92 2.40 -4.06 10.71
N VAL A 93 1.48 -3.88 9.77
CA VAL A 93 1.77 -3.78 8.33
C VAL A 93 2.75 -2.64 8.05
N LEU A 94 2.46 -1.44 8.55
CA LEU A 94 3.30 -0.26 8.32
C LEU A 94 4.69 -0.42 8.96
N THR A 95 4.76 -0.99 10.14
CA THR A 95 6.03 -1.25 10.84
C THR A 95 6.91 -2.25 10.08
N MET A 96 6.32 -3.34 9.60
CA MET A 96 7.05 -4.35 8.85
C MET A 96 7.48 -3.83 7.48
N MET A 97 6.64 -3.03 6.82
CA MET A 97 6.98 -2.35 5.56
C MET A 97 8.17 -1.40 5.76
N LYS A 98 8.14 -0.60 6.81
CA LYS A 98 9.23 0.32 7.15
C LYS A 98 10.55 -0.41 7.40
N GLY A 99 10.50 -1.50 8.18
CA GLY A 99 11.68 -2.35 8.43
C GLY A 99 12.23 -2.97 7.15
N ALA A 100 11.37 -3.46 6.27
CA ALA A 100 11.77 -4.02 4.98
C ALA A 100 12.37 -2.96 4.05
N ALA A 101 11.78 -1.77 3.99
CA ALA A 101 12.30 -0.65 3.21
C ALA A 101 13.69 -0.22 3.66
N ASN A 102 13.95 -0.24 4.96
CA ASN A 102 15.27 0.09 5.51
C ASN A 102 16.35 -0.94 5.17
N ARG A 103 15.97 -2.19 4.91
CA ARG A 103 16.90 -3.27 4.55
C ARG A 103 17.06 -3.47 3.05
N THR A 104 16.17 -2.92 2.26
CA THR A 104 16.13 -3.15 0.81
C THR A 104 16.64 -1.90 0.09
N PRO A 105 17.66 -2.00 -0.77
CA PRO A 105 18.09 -0.88 -1.58
C PRO A 105 17.00 -0.47 -2.57
N ARG A 106 17.15 0.70 -3.15
CA ARG A 106 16.22 1.37 -4.07
C ARG A 106 15.39 0.42 -4.92
N THR A 107 14.09 0.39 -4.66
CA THR A 107 13.11 -0.40 -5.41
C THR A 107 11.77 0.33 -5.44
N ASP A 108 11.01 0.08 -6.47
CA ASP A 108 9.63 0.54 -6.60
C ASP A 108 8.62 -0.52 -6.12
N ARG A 109 9.10 -1.73 -5.83
CA ARG A 109 8.30 -2.87 -5.40
C ARG A 109 9.00 -3.60 -4.25
N LEU A 110 8.34 -3.65 -3.12
CA LEU A 110 8.89 -4.18 -1.87
C LEU A 110 8.02 -5.33 -1.35
N HIS A 111 8.59 -6.53 -1.28
CA HIS A 111 7.94 -7.68 -0.66
C HIS A 111 8.29 -7.78 0.82
N PHE A 112 7.30 -8.06 1.65
CA PHE A 112 7.48 -8.25 3.08
C PHE A 112 6.38 -9.13 3.67
N GLN A 113 6.56 -9.56 4.90
CA GLN A 113 5.63 -10.43 5.60
C GLN A 113 5.16 -9.77 6.90
N VAL A 114 3.91 -10.06 7.25
CA VAL A 114 3.31 -9.62 8.51
C VAL A 114 2.64 -10.81 9.17
N LEU A 115 2.81 -10.95 10.48
CA LEU A 115 2.09 -11.92 11.28
C LEU A 115 0.82 -11.28 11.83
N ILE A 116 -0.30 -11.95 11.68
CA ILE A 116 -1.56 -11.55 12.30
C ILE A 116 -2.07 -12.67 13.21
N GLN A 117 -2.62 -12.29 14.33
CA GLN A 117 -3.26 -13.23 15.25
C GLN A 117 -4.73 -13.37 14.89
N GLU A 118 -5.18 -14.62 14.75
CA GLU A 118 -6.54 -14.96 14.34
C GLU A 118 -7.09 -16.12 15.14
N VAL A 119 -8.40 -16.16 15.29
CA VAL A 119 -9.13 -17.28 15.92
C VAL A 119 -9.96 -17.98 14.85
N GLU A 120 -9.55 -19.18 14.46
CA GLU A 120 -10.21 -19.92 13.38
C GLU A 120 -11.66 -20.31 13.71
N LYS A 121 -11.87 -20.80 14.93
CA LYS A 121 -13.18 -21.29 15.39
C LYS A 121 -13.49 -20.75 16.79
N VAL A 122 -14.77 -20.70 17.12
CA VAL A 122 -15.21 -20.36 18.48
C VAL A 122 -14.59 -21.34 19.49
N GLY A 123 -13.89 -20.79 20.50
CA GLY A 123 -13.22 -21.57 21.53
C GLY A 123 -11.86 -22.15 21.13
N ALA A 124 -11.37 -21.90 19.92
CA ALA A 124 -10.03 -22.26 19.52
C ALA A 124 -8.98 -21.30 20.12
N GLU A 125 -7.78 -21.80 20.32
CA GLU A 125 -6.65 -20.95 20.68
C GLU A 125 -6.29 -20.02 19.51
N PRO A 126 -5.87 -18.77 19.79
CA PRO A 126 -5.39 -17.86 18.76
C PRO A 126 -4.15 -18.40 18.05
N GLU A 127 -4.13 -18.31 16.74
CA GLU A 127 -3.00 -18.71 15.90
C GLU A 127 -2.37 -17.51 15.22
N MET A 128 -1.05 -17.59 14.99
CA MET A 128 -0.31 -16.59 14.24
C MET A 128 -0.22 -17.00 12.79
N ASN A 129 -0.84 -16.25 11.91
CA ASN A 129 -0.84 -16.48 10.47
C ASN A 129 0.03 -15.45 9.75
N THR A 130 0.79 -15.93 8.76
CA THR A 130 1.66 -15.07 7.96
C THR A 130 0.91 -14.55 6.74
N MET A 131 0.93 -13.23 6.54
CA MET A 131 0.52 -12.61 5.28
C MET A 131 1.73 -12.17 4.48
N ASN A 132 1.72 -12.48 3.18
CA ASN A 132 2.71 -11.99 2.24
C ASN A 132 2.16 -10.74 1.54
N LEU A 133 2.88 -9.65 1.64
CA LEU A 133 2.46 -8.35 1.14
C LEU A 133 3.49 -7.78 0.17
N CYS A 134 3.00 -6.94 -0.72
CA CYS A 134 3.83 -6.16 -1.63
C CYS A 134 3.42 -4.69 -1.56
N ALA A 135 4.37 -3.82 -1.25
CA ALA A 135 4.19 -2.38 -1.38
C ALA A 135 4.75 -1.93 -2.72
N VAL A 136 3.92 -1.25 -3.50
CA VAL A 136 4.29 -0.72 -4.81
C VAL A 136 4.26 0.80 -4.74
N CYS A 137 5.34 1.43 -5.15
CA CYS A 137 5.47 2.87 -5.21
C CYS A 137 5.35 3.33 -6.66
N LEU A 138 4.27 4.05 -6.97
CA LEU A 138 3.92 4.48 -8.32
C LEU A 138 3.59 5.98 -8.35
N PRO A 139 3.64 6.63 -9.52
CA PRO A 139 3.10 7.97 -9.66
C PRO A 139 1.59 7.98 -9.40
N GLY A 140 1.13 8.94 -8.60
CA GLY A 140 -0.29 9.20 -8.37
C GLY A 140 -0.91 10.02 -9.49
N ASP A 141 -2.15 10.48 -9.28
CA ASP A 141 -2.94 11.20 -10.29
C ASP A 141 -2.27 12.51 -10.74
N ASN A 142 -1.49 13.14 -9.89
CA ASN A 142 -0.71 14.34 -10.19
C ASN A 142 0.80 14.06 -10.29
N PHE A 143 1.17 12.82 -10.61
CA PHE A 143 2.55 12.34 -10.70
C PHE A 143 3.35 12.38 -9.39
N GLU A 144 2.69 12.64 -8.26
CA GLU A 144 3.29 12.52 -6.93
C GLU A 144 3.56 11.03 -6.59
N PRO A 145 4.60 10.72 -5.80
CA PRO A 145 4.81 9.36 -5.34
C PRO A 145 3.69 8.91 -4.40
N VAL A 146 3.11 7.74 -4.67
CA VAL A 146 2.12 7.11 -3.81
C VAL A 146 2.44 5.64 -3.62
N ILE A 147 2.04 5.09 -2.49
CA ILE A 147 2.26 3.69 -2.14
C ILE A 147 0.92 2.97 -2.15
N THR A 148 0.90 1.79 -2.77
CA THR A 148 -0.23 0.87 -2.68
C THR A 148 0.28 -0.45 -2.10
N ILE A 149 -0.39 -0.96 -1.08
CA ILE A 149 -0.05 -2.25 -0.46
C ILE A 149 -1.05 -3.29 -0.94
N GLU A 150 -0.51 -4.36 -1.48
CA GLU A 150 -1.23 -5.46 -2.10
C GLU A 150 -1.00 -6.75 -1.32
N LEU A 151 -2.03 -7.60 -1.29
CA LEU A 151 -1.90 -8.97 -0.78
C LEU A 151 -1.29 -9.86 -1.89
N VAL A 152 -0.18 -10.51 -1.58
CA VAL A 152 0.45 -11.47 -2.51
C VAL A 152 -0.28 -12.82 -2.39
N ARG A 153 -0.83 -13.26 -3.50
CA ARG A 153 -1.58 -14.52 -3.62
C ARG A 153 -0.70 -15.64 -4.15
#